data_ec03278c4133ac20cb1ad06b29795b13
#
_entry.id   ec03278c4133ac20cb1ad06b29795b13
#
_cell.length_a   1.000
_cell.length_b   1.000
_cell.length_c   1.000
_cell.angle_alpha   90.00
_cell.angle_beta   90.00
_cell.angle_gamma   90.00
#
_symmetry.space_group_name_H-M   'P 1'
#
loop_
_entity.id
_entity.type
_entity.pdbx_description
1 polymer ?
#
loop_
_entity_poly.entity_id
_entity_poly.type
_entity_poly.pdbx_seq_one_letter_code
_entity_poly.pdbx_strand_id
1 'polypeptide(L)'
;MEKQTLIIAIFVISFIAGSCNKEDESEQLPPITQTGANTFGFVFDGVVFTPTDSNSRGFGIDGGGTSGISVYGDYSGTEHHSSRIEAIRYTNIKNVRIINVYIYKLPSLGVGVYTLGEYNVIDGYKKPYNSYISLFAISPSTGDLTSYYSYENSGEIEITRHDEGFVVFSGTFRTKLLSADGKETVEIKDGRFDINLKTFR
;
A
#
# COMPACT_ATOMS: atom_id res chain seq x y z
N MET A 1 55.25 42.21 22.67
CA MET A 1 54.54 42.15 21.37
C MET A 1 54.27 40.62 20.97
N GLU A 2 53.61 39.89 21.81
CA GLU A 2 53.47 38.42 21.61
C GLU A 2 52.11 37.87 21.99
N LYS A 3 51.06 38.65 21.99
CA LYS A 3 49.71 38.20 22.39
C LYS A 3 48.62 38.41 21.34
N GLN A 4 48.94 38.86 20.13
CA GLN A 4 47.93 39.12 19.11
C GLN A 4 47.87 38.10 17.96
N THR A 5 48.76 37.12 17.91
CA THR A 5 48.84 36.15 16.82
C THR A 5 48.05 34.86 17.09
N LEU A 6 47.51 34.71 18.29
CA LEU A 6 46.80 33.46 18.69
C LEU A 6 45.29 33.49 18.49
N ILE A 7 44.68 34.63 18.15
CA ILE A 7 43.23 34.80 18.05
C ILE A 7 42.71 34.58 16.62
N ILE A 8 43.57 34.64 15.62
CA ILE A 8 43.17 34.52 14.21
C ILE A 8 43.06 33.06 13.74
N ALA A 9 43.65 32.11 14.46
CA ALA A 9 43.64 30.68 14.08
C ALA A 9 42.34 29.90 14.46
N ILE A 10 41.44 30.48 15.26
CA ILE A 10 40.24 29.81 15.77
C ILE A 10 38.98 30.07 14.94
N PHE A 11 39.06 31.04 13.99
CA PHE A 11 37.85 31.45 13.24
C PHE A 11 37.71 30.83 11.84
N VAL A 12 38.55 29.90 11.44
CA VAL A 12 38.53 29.29 10.09
C VAL A 12 37.90 27.90 10.08
N ILE A 13 37.49 27.32 11.23
CA ILE A 13 36.98 25.93 11.31
C ILE A 13 35.44 25.85 11.27
N SER A 14 34.72 26.93 11.09
CA SER A 14 33.25 26.93 11.20
C SER A 14 32.49 27.02 9.89
N PHE A 15 33.07 26.70 8.73
CA PHE A 15 32.36 26.66 7.45
C PHE A 15 32.50 25.31 6.73
N ILE A 16 32.34 24.22 7.46
CA ILE A 16 31.86 23.00 6.83
C ILE A 16 30.35 22.95 7.06
N ALA A 17 29.66 23.95 6.47
CA ALA A 17 28.23 23.88 6.28
C ALA A 17 27.95 22.70 5.37
N GLY A 18 27.26 21.73 5.93
CA GLY A 18 26.83 20.52 5.27
C GLY A 18 26.20 20.83 3.92
N SER A 19 26.82 20.35 2.87
CA SER A 19 26.16 20.02 1.64
C SER A 19 25.15 18.94 2.00
N CYS A 20 23.91 19.32 2.30
CA CYS A 20 22.78 18.44 2.15
C CYS A 20 22.73 18.11 0.65
N ASN A 21 23.43 17.08 0.25
CA ASN A 21 23.00 16.30 -0.88
C ASN A 21 21.55 15.92 -0.52
N LYS A 22 20.58 16.33 -1.32
CA LYS A 22 19.34 15.61 -1.45
C LYS A 22 19.76 14.24 -2.00
N GLU A 23 20.18 13.34 -1.11
CA GLU A 23 20.04 11.92 -1.34
C GLU A 23 18.56 11.76 -1.67
N ASP A 24 18.26 11.22 -2.83
CA ASP A 24 16.92 10.72 -3.13
C ASP A 24 16.49 9.96 -1.89
N GLU A 25 15.51 10.50 -1.14
CA GLU A 25 14.95 9.80 0.01
C GLU A 25 14.42 8.50 -0.57
N SER A 26 15.19 7.44 -0.42
CA SER A 26 14.76 6.10 -0.82
C SER A 26 13.45 5.89 -0.11
N GLU A 27 12.36 5.81 -0.87
CA GLU A 27 11.04 5.63 -0.31
C GLU A 27 11.08 4.51 0.69
N GLN A 28 10.70 4.81 1.93
CA GLN A 28 10.66 3.84 3.01
C GLN A 28 9.24 3.37 3.22
N LEU A 29 9.10 2.10 3.54
CA LEU A 29 7.82 1.57 3.96
C LEU A 29 7.36 2.27 5.24
N PRO A 30 6.06 2.61 5.38
CA PRO A 30 5.55 3.13 6.63
C PRO A 30 5.79 2.13 7.76
N PRO A 31 5.96 2.55 9.01
CA PRO A 31 6.10 1.63 10.14
C PRO A 31 4.85 0.74 10.29
N ILE A 32 5.03 -0.48 10.78
CA ILE A 32 3.90 -1.33 11.17
C ILE A 32 3.30 -0.74 12.44
N THR A 33 2.08 -0.21 12.34
CA THR A 33 1.33 0.38 13.44
C THR A 33 -0.08 -0.19 13.52
N GLN A 34 -0.73 0.07 14.64
CA GLN A 34 -2.13 -0.31 14.90
C GLN A 34 -2.91 0.87 15.50
N THR A 35 -2.57 2.08 15.10
CA THR A 35 -3.11 3.33 15.67
C THR A 35 -4.15 3.99 14.78
N GLY A 36 -4.33 3.48 13.56
CA GLY A 36 -5.17 4.10 12.55
C GLY A 36 -4.48 5.29 11.89
N ALA A 37 -3.21 5.13 11.55
CA ALA A 37 -2.38 6.18 10.96
C ALA A 37 -2.71 6.48 9.49
N ASN A 38 -3.65 5.75 8.87
CA ASN A 38 -4.01 5.83 7.45
C ASN A 38 -2.80 5.65 6.52
N THR A 39 -2.05 4.58 6.79
CA THR A 39 -0.85 4.23 6.03
C THR A 39 -1.05 2.94 5.25
N PHE A 40 -0.34 2.83 4.13
CA PHE A 40 -0.30 1.65 3.29
C PHE A 40 1.04 1.58 2.57
N GLY A 41 1.59 0.38 2.41
CA GLY A 41 2.81 0.20 1.63
C GLY A 41 3.19 -1.27 1.46
N PHE A 42 4.02 -1.55 0.45
CA PHE A 42 4.58 -2.87 0.18
C PHE A 42 5.83 -2.77 -0.68
N VAL A 43 6.55 -3.87 -0.81
CA VAL A 43 7.67 -3.99 -1.77
C VAL A 43 7.20 -4.83 -2.95
N PHE A 44 7.39 -4.31 -4.16
CA PHE A 44 7.12 -4.97 -5.43
C PHE A 44 8.37 -4.91 -6.30
N ASP A 45 8.89 -6.07 -6.67
CA ASP A 45 10.13 -6.18 -7.46
C ASP A 45 11.30 -5.36 -6.89
N GLY A 46 11.48 -5.41 -5.58
CA GLY A 46 12.53 -4.68 -4.87
C GLY A 46 12.29 -3.17 -4.71
N VAL A 47 11.20 -2.64 -5.26
CA VAL A 47 10.84 -1.23 -5.19
C VAL A 47 9.74 -1.01 -4.16
N VAL A 48 9.94 -0.04 -3.27
CA VAL A 48 8.92 0.36 -2.31
C VAL A 48 7.76 1.04 -3.03
N PHE A 49 6.55 0.61 -2.69
CA PHE A 49 5.31 1.27 -3.07
C PHE A 49 4.71 1.93 -1.83
N THR A 50 4.44 3.21 -1.94
CA THR A 50 3.56 3.96 -1.04
C THR A 50 2.53 4.71 -1.89
N PRO A 51 1.26 4.81 -1.47
CA PRO A 51 0.26 5.57 -2.19
C PRO A 51 0.66 7.05 -2.28
N THR A 52 0.26 7.71 -3.35
CA THR A 52 0.45 9.15 -3.50
C THR A 52 -0.89 9.82 -3.69
N ASP A 53 -1.07 11.01 -3.09
CA ASP A 53 -2.22 11.85 -3.37
C ASP A 53 -2.26 12.16 -4.85
N SER A 54 -3.26 11.61 -5.53
CA SER A 54 -3.55 12.06 -6.86
C SER A 54 -4.45 13.29 -6.77
N ASN A 55 -3.90 14.48 -6.89
CA ASN A 55 -4.68 15.69 -7.20
C ASN A 55 -5.35 15.59 -8.59
N SER A 56 -5.16 14.51 -9.29
CA SER A 56 -5.82 14.21 -10.55
C SER A 56 -7.17 13.55 -10.28
N ARG A 57 -8.19 14.35 -10.12
CA ARG A 57 -9.63 14.02 -10.22
C ARG A 57 -9.98 13.42 -11.58
N GLY A 58 -9.35 12.32 -11.97
CA GLY A 58 -9.47 11.78 -13.33
C GLY A 58 -10.11 10.40 -13.45
N PHE A 59 -10.25 9.67 -12.35
CA PHE A 59 -11.02 8.43 -12.33
C PHE A 59 -12.11 8.59 -11.27
N GLY A 60 -13.38 8.63 -11.73
CA GLY A 60 -14.54 8.75 -10.87
C GLY A 60 -14.62 7.60 -9.88
N ILE A 61 -14.08 7.83 -8.71
CA ILE A 61 -14.22 6.96 -7.57
C ILE A 61 -14.97 7.79 -6.53
N ASP A 62 -16.27 7.55 -6.43
CA ASP A 62 -17.12 8.05 -5.35
C ASP A 62 -16.80 7.33 -4.05
N GLY A 63 -15.56 7.42 -3.60
CA GLY A 63 -15.09 6.89 -2.32
C GLY A 63 -14.28 7.96 -1.59
N GLY A 64 -14.60 8.22 -0.32
CA GLY A 64 -13.74 9.04 0.53
C GLY A 64 -12.38 8.38 0.66
N GLY A 65 -11.30 9.09 0.34
CA GLY A 65 -9.95 8.57 0.46
C GLY A 65 -8.97 9.70 0.71
N THR A 66 -7.94 9.42 1.50
CA THR A 66 -6.81 10.31 1.72
C THR A 66 -5.54 9.66 1.20
N SER A 67 -4.66 10.48 0.63
CA SER A 67 -3.29 10.03 0.30
C SER A 67 -3.23 8.84 -0.66
N GLY A 68 -4.14 8.76 -1.62
CA GLY A 68 -4.16 7.68 -2.61
C GLY A 68 -4.64 6.33 -2.08
N ILE A 69 -5.29 6.30 -0.90
CA ILE A 69 -5.93 5.12 -0.31
C ILE A 69 -7.45 5.30 -0.34
N SER A 70 -8.18 4.28 -0.72
CA SER A 70 -9.64 4.22 -0.64
C SER A 70 -10.07 2.93 0.03
N VAL A 71 -11.13 2.97 0.82
CA VAL A 71 -11.68 1.79 1.48
C VAL A 71 -13.14 1.63 1.13
N TYR A 72 -13.48 0.46 0.67
CA TYR A 72 -14.83 0.07 0.31
C TYR A 72 -15.27 -1.07 1.23
N GLY A 73 -16.50 -0.99 1.72
CA GLY A 73 -17.11 -2.03 2.52
C GLY A 73 -18.52 -2.32 2.05
N ASP A 74 -18.92 -3.58 2.02
CA ASP A 74 -20.33 -3.96 1.87
C ASP A 74 -20.92 -4.11 3.26
N TYR A 75 -21.58 -3.06 3.74
CA TYR A 75 -22.20 -3.00 5.08
C TYR A 75 -23.69 -3.33 5.04
N SER A 76 -24.24 -3.73 3.91
CA SER A 76 -25.68 -3.91 3.71
C SER A 76 -26.20 -5.25 4.22
N GLY A 77 -26.03 -5.56 5.50
CA GLY A 77 -26.85 -6.53 6.25
C GLY A 77 -26.95 -7.97 5.74
N THR A 78 -26.15 -8.40 4.77
CA THR A 78 -26.15 -9.76 4.22
C THR A 78 -24.92 -10.55 4.68
N GLU A 79 -24.99 -11.87 4.66
CA GLU A 79 -23.96 -12.81 5.15
C GLU A 79 -22.55 -12.66 4.53
N HIS A 80 -22.34 -11.70 3.64
CA HIS A 80 -21.13 -11.55 2.82
C HIS A 80 -20.48 -10.18 2.97
N HIS A 81 -20.36 -9.70 4.21
CA HIS A 81 -19.62 -8.47 4.48
C HIS A 81 -18.15 -8.64 4.16
N SER A 82 -17.61 -7.79 3.29
CA SER A 82 -16.21 -7.80 2.92
C SER A 82 -15.64 -6.38 2.96
N SER A 83 -14.34 -6.28 3.08
CA SER A 83 -13.62 -5.02 3.02
C SER A 83 -12.59 -5.05 1.89
N ARG A 84 -12.49 -3.96 1.14
CA ARG A 84 -11.50 -3.78 0.10
C ARG A 84 -10.72 -2.50 0.36
N ILE A 85 -9.42 -2.62 0.44
CA ILE A 85 -8.50 -1.48 0.41
C ILE A 85 -8.01 -1.35 -1.03
N GLU A 86 -8.15 -0.17 -1.61
CA GLU A 86 -7.53 0.20 -2.87
C GLU A 86 -6.47 1.24 -2.59
N ALA A 87 -5.26 1.02 -3.08
CA ALA A 87 -4.18 1.97 -2.96
C ALA A 87 -3.62 2.30 -4.35
N ILE A 88 -3.51 3.59 -4.64
CA ILE A 88 -3.10 4.11 -5.94
C ILE A 88 -1.82 4.91 -5.78
N ARG A 89 -0.84 4.63 -6.62
CA ARG A 89 0.31 5.48 -6.86
C ARG A 89 0.28 5.97 -8.30
N TYR A 90 0.19 7.26 -8.46
CA TYR A 90 0.17 7.91 -9.75
C TYR A 90 1.34 8.89 -9.86
N THR A 91 2.37 8.51 -10.60
CA THR A 91 3.50 9.41 -10.89
C THR A 91 3.39 10.06 -12.27
N ASN A 92 2.85 9.34 -13.24
CA ASN A 92 2.47 9.82 -14.59
C ASN A 92 1.64 8.73 -15.28
N ILE A 93 1.09 9.02 -16.47
CA ILE A 93 0.24 8.07 -17.23
C ILE A 93 0.92 6.72 -17.50
N LYS A 94 2.26 6.68 -17.53
CA LYS A 94 3.02 5.45 -17.77
C LYS A 94 3.39 4.70 -16.49
N ASN A 95 3.18 5.30 -15.31
CA ASN A 95 3.59 4.75 -14.02
C ASN A 95 2.42 4.76 -13.02
N VAL A 96 1.27 4.29 -13.46
CA VAL A 96 0.14 4.03 -12.57
C VAL A 96 0.33 2.65 -11.96
N ARG A 97 0.19 2.57 -10.63
CA ARG A 97 0.11 1.30 -9.92
C ARG A 97 -1.12 1.33 -9.04
N ILE A 98 -1.96 0.33 -9.16
CA ILE A 98 -3.19 0.20 -8.38
C ILE A 98 -3.19 -1.19 -7.76
N ILE A 99 -3.28 -1.25 -6.44
CA ILE A 99 -3.45 -2.51 -5.73
C ILE A 99 -4.81 -2.55 -5.06
N ASN A 100 -5.48 -3.68 -5.13
CA ASN A 100 -6.67 -3.98 -4.34
C ASN A 100 -6.37 -5.14 -3.40
N VAL A 101 -6.61 -4.93 -2.12
CA VAL A 101 -6.56 -5.95 -1.07
C VAL A 101 -7.99 -6.20 -0.61
N TYR A 102 -8.57 -7.31 -1.04
CA TYR A 102 -9.93 -7.70 -0.70
C TYR A 102 -9.91 -8.75 0.40
N ILE A 103 -10.64 -8.48 1.49
CA ILE A 103 -10.66 -9.32 2.69
C ILE A 103 -12.09 -9.82 2.90
N TYR A 104 -12.28 -11.09 2.58
CA TYR A 104 -13.58 -11.75 2.66
C TYR A 104 -14.02 -11.91 4.12
N LYS A 105 -15.25 -11.50 4.42
CA LYS A 105 -15.86 -11.59 5.75
C LYS A 105 -15.05 -10.92 6.88
N LEU A 106 -14.22 -9.92 6.59
CA LEU A 106 -13.47 -9.21 7.62
C LEU A 106 -14.35 -8.77 8.80
N PRO A 107 -15.54 -8.17 8.61
CA PRO A 107 -16.42 -7.78 9.71
C PRO A 107 -16.82 -8.89 10.65
N SER A 108 -16.97 -10.09 10.11
CA SER A 108 -17.46 -11.26 10.87
C SER A 108 -16.33 -12.05 11.51
N LEU A 109 -15.17 -12.10 10.86
CA LEU A 109 -14.03 -12.94 11.27
C LEU A 109 -13.00 -12.16 12.08
N GLY A 110 -12.87 -10.85 11.85
CA GLY A 110 -11.99 -9.97 12.63
C GLY A 110 -10.51 -10.28 12.49
N VAL A 111 -9.80 -10.27 13.60
CA VAL A 111 -8.36 -10.56 13.68
C VAL A 111 -8.08 -12.01 13.30
N GLY A 112 -7.07 -12.23 12.45
CA GLY A 112 -6.69 -13.56 12.00
C GLY A 112 -5.94 -13.57 10.68
N VAL A 113 -5.65 -14.78 10.19
CA VAL A 113 -4.97 -14.99 8.91
C VAL A 113 -5.99 -15.39 7.85
N TYR A 114 -5.96 -14.67 6.74
CA TYR A 114 -6.81 -14.86 5.58
C TYR A 114 -5.96 -15.38 4.43
N THR A 115 -6.05 -16.66 4.13
CA THR A 115 -5.39 -17.27 2.98
C THR A 115 -5.96 -16.69 1.68
N LEU A 116 -5.10 -16.34 0.75
CA LEU A 116 -5.52 -15.84 -0.55
C LEU A 116 -5.97 -16.98 -1.47
N GLY A 117 -7.04 -16.71 -2.18
CA GLY A 117 -7.56 -17.56 -3.23
C GLY A 117 -7.51 -16.92 -4.60
N GLU A 118 -8.14 -17.56 -5.55
CA GLU A 118 -8.23 -17.11 -6.93
C GLU A 118 -9.08 -15.84 -7.05
N TYR A 119 -8.61 -14.91 -7.89
CA TYR A 119 -9.37 -13.73 -8.27
C TYR A 119 -10.54 -14.12 -9.20
N ASN A 120 -11.76 -14.16 -8.66
CA ASN A 120 -12.96 -14.64 -9.36
C ASN A 120 -13.90 -13.51 -9.82
N VAL A 121 -13.40 -12.32 -10.09
CA VAL A 121 -14.23 -11.18 -10.56
C VAL A 121 -14.37 -11.23 -12.07
N ILE A 122 -14.96 -12.31 -12.61
CA ILE A 122 -15.11 -12.47 -14.07
C ILE A 122 -16.33 -11.72 -14.61
N ASP A 123 -17.34 -11.38 -13.80
CA ASP A 123 -18.61 -10.83 -14.31
C ASP A 123 -19.15 -9.62 -13.53
N GLY A 124 -18.31 -8.87 -12.83
CA GLY A 124 -18.75 -7.63 -12.15
C GLY A 124 -19.82 -7.78 -11.05
N TYR A 125 -20.49 -8.92 -10.95
CA TYR A 125 -21.62 -9.19 -10.04
C TYR A 125 -21.44 -10.39 -9.12
N LYS A 126 -20.46 -11.25 -9.34
CA LYS A 126 -20.20 -12.36 -8.41
C LYS A 126 -19.32 -11.86 -7.30
N LYS A 127 -19.89 -11.76 -6.09
CA LYS A 127 -19.11 -11.48 -4.87
C LYS A 127 -18.10 -12.61 -4.69
N PRO A 128 -16.80 -12.33 -4.60
CA PRO A 128 -15.80 -13.37 -4.37
C PRO A 128 -16.03 -14.00 -3.00
N TYR A 129 -15.88 -15.31 -2.93
CA TYR A 129 -16.05 -16.09 -1.69
C TYR A 129 -14.71 -16.30 -0.95
N ASN A 130 -13.66 -15.64 -1.37
CA ASN A 130 -12.31 -15.74 -0.80
C ASN A 130 -11.63 -14.38 -0.79
N SER A 131 -10.63 -14.22 0.07
CA SER A 131 -9.75 -13.06 0.04
C SER A 131 -8.83 -13.13 -1.17
N TYR A 132 -8.55 -11.98 -1.79
CA TYR A 132 -7.65 -11.91 -2.93
C TYR A 132 -6.87 -10.58 -2.95
N ILE A 133 -5.79 -10.56 -3.71
CA ILE A 133 -5.05 -9.36 -4.07
C ILE A 133 -4.99 -9.26 -5.59
N SER A 134 -5.24 -8.06 -6.13
CA SER A 134 -4.99 -7.74 -7.52
C SER A 134 -4.09 -6.51 -7.63
N LEU A 135 -3.18 -6.52 -8.57
CA LEU A 135 -2.23 -5.43 -8.83
C LEU A 135 -2.27 -5.08 -10.31
N PHE A 136 -2.42 -3.80 -10.63
CA PHE A 136 -2.20 -3.25 -11.96
C PHE A 136 -0.90 -2.43 -11.91
N ALA A 137 0.11 -2.88 -12.63
CA ALA A 137 1.44 -2.30 -12.59
C ALA A 137 2.20 -2.52 -13.91
N ILE A 138 3.36 -1.88 -14.03
CA ILE A 138 4.30 -2.17 -15.11
C ILE A 138 4.93 -3.53 -14.84
N SER A 139 4.90 -4.40 -15.85
CA SER A 139 5.57 -5.70 -15.82
C SER A 139 7.08 -5.53 -15.73
N PRO A 140 7.76 -6.15 -14.75
CA PRO A 140 9.21 -6.15 -14.67
C PRO A 140 9.89 -6.78 -15.90
N SER A 141 9.23 -7.73 -16.55
CA SER A 141 9.81 -8.47 -17.69
C SER A 141 9.61 -7.78 -19.04
N THR A 142 8.46 -7.13 -19.27
CA THR A 142 8.12 -6.55 -20.59
C THR A 142 8.13 -5.02 -20.61
N GLY A 143 7.99 -4.38 -19.46
CA GLY A 143 7.82 -2.92 -19.36
C GLY A 143 6.41 -2.43 -19.73
N ASP A 144 5.44 -3.33 -19.97
CA ASP A 144 4.07 -3.00 -20.31
C ASP A 144 3.17 -2.96 -19.05
N LEU A 145 2.09 -2.19 -19.10
CA LEU A 145 1.06 -2.22 -18.06
C LEU A 145 0.34 -3.56 -18.09
N THR A 146 0.33 -4.26 -16.97
CA THR A 146 -0.19 -5.61 -16.83
C THR A 146 -1.00 -5.74 -15.55
N SER A 147 -2.03 -6.56 -15.59
CA SER A 147 -2.79 -6.96 -14.41
C SER A 147 -2.25 -8.27 -13.85
N TYR A 148 -2.10 -8.32 -12.54
CA TYR A 148 -1.66 -9.49 -11.78
C TYR A 148 -2.71 -9.86 -10.75
N TYR A 149 -2.89 -11.15 -10.51
CA TYR A 149 -3.92 -11.66 -9.63
C TYR A 149 -3.38 -12.72 -8.69
N SER A 150 -3.90 -12.75 -7.46
CA SER A 150 -3.68 -13.88 -6.56
C SER A 150 -4.35 -15.14 -7.11
N TYR A 151 -3.79 -16.27 -6.75
CA TYR A 151 -4.30 -17.61 -7.06
C TYR A 151 -4.38 -18.43 -5.77
N GLU A 152 -4.92 -19.62 -5.85
CA GLU A 152 -5.15 -20.47 -4.69
C GLU A 152 -3.86 -20.71 -3.89
N ASN A 153 -3.90 -20.36 -2.59
CA ASN A 153 -2.77 -20.43 -1.67
C ASN A 153 -1.54 -19.61 -2.08
N SER A 154 -1.71 -18.54 -2.85
CA SER A 154 -0.59 -17.70 -3.33
C SER A 154 0.02 -16.82 -2.25
N GLY A 155 -0.64 -16.67 -1.11
CA GLY A 155 -0.20 -15.82 0.00
C GLY A 155 -1.26 -15.67 1.07
N GLU A 156 -1.08 -14.65 1.91
CA GLU A 156 -1.94 -14.40 3.06
C GLU A 156 -2.03 -12.92 3.39
N ILE A 157 -3.12 -12.55 4.05
CA ILE A 157 -3.33 -11.28 4.74
C ILE A 157 -3.49 -11.61 6.22
N GLU A 158 -2.69 -11.00 7.08
CA GLU A 158 -2.82 -11.11 8.53
C GLU A 158 -3.45 -9.83 9.06
N ILE A 159 -4.64 -9.91 9.65
CA ILE A 159 -5.29 -8.82 10.36
C ILE A 159 -4.83 -8.87 11.81
N THR A 160 -4.11 -7.84 12.24
CA THR A 160 -3.51 -7.75 13.57
C THR A 160 -4.33 -6.88 14.52
N ARG A 161 -5.18 -6.01 13.99
CA ARG A 161 -6.17 -5.22 14.72
C ARG A 161 -7.45 -5.08 13.91
N HIS A 162 -8.58 -5.20 14.60
CA HIS A 162 -9.91 -4.95 14.06
C HIS A 162 -10.82 -4.50 15.19
N ASP A 163 -11.18 -3.22 15.20
CA ASP A 163 -12.04 -2.65 16.25
C ASP A 163 -13.53 -2.94 15.96
N GLU A 164 -14.31 -3.13 17.00
CA GLU A 164 -15.77 -3.19 16.89
C GLU A 164 -16.30 -1.93 16.20
N GLY A 165 -17.17 -2.11 15.22
CA GLY A 165 -17.74 -1.01 14.43
C GLY A 165 -16.81 -0.48 13.33
N PHE A 166 -15.78 -1.21 12.95
CA PHE A 166 -14.92 -0.88 11.80
C PHE A 166 -14.20 0.47 11.86
N VAL A 167 -13.80 0.90 13.04
CA VAL A 167 -13.11 2.19 13.18
C VAL A 167 -11.67 2.09 12.75
N VAL A 168 -10.93 1.12 13.30
CA VAL A 168 -9.54 0.88 12.97
C VAL A 168 -9.36 -0.59 12.60
N PHE A 169 -8.66 -0.82 11.50
CA PHE A 169 -8.18 -2.16 11.16
C PHE A 169 -6.78 -2.06 10.56
N SER A 170 -5.93 -2.96 11.00
CA SER A 170 -4.51 -2.96 10.64
C SER A 170 -4.05 -4.38 10.33
N GLY A 171 -3.07 -4.49 9.46
CA GLY A 171 -2.56 -5.80 9.08
C GLY A 171 -1.34 -5.75 8.20
N THR A 172 -0.87 -6.95 7.87
CA THR A 172 0.23 -7.20 6.95
C THR A 172 -0.21 -8.15 5.83
N PHE A 173 0.50 -8.18 4.74
CA PHE A 173 0.23 -9.11 3.65
C PHE A 173 1.49 -9.44 2.85
N ARG A 174 1.48 -10.64 2.27
CA ARG A 174 2.50 -11.12 1.35
C ARG A 174 1.87 -12.07 0.35
N THR A 175 2.32 -12.04 -0.89
CA THR A 175 1.74 -12.90 -1.93
C THR A 175 2.64 -13.01 -3.15
N LYS A 176 2.43 -14.08 -3.90
CA LYS A 176 2.81 -14.16 -5.31
C LYS A 176 1.59 -13.92 -6.17
N LEU A 177 1.75 -13.16 -7.23
CA LEU A 177 0.69 -12.84 -8.17
C LEU A 177 1.08 -13.33 -9.56
N LEU A 178 0.09 -13.84 -10.30
CA LEU A 178 0.24 -14.30 -11.67
C LEU A 178 -0.30 -13.24 -12.63
N SER A 179 0.41 -12.96 -13.70
CA SER A 179 -0.07 -12.07 -14.77
C SER A 179 -1.34 -12.61 -15.41
N ALA A 180 -2.17 -11.72 -15.96
CA ALA A 180 -3.44 -12.08 -16.60
C ALA A 180 -3.28 -13.08 -17.76
N ASP A 181 -2.13 -13.08 -18.44
CA ASP A 181 -1.80 -14.02 -19.51
C ASP A 181 -1.12 -15.32 -19.02
N GLY A 182 -0.91 -15.44 -17.71
CA GLY A 182 -0.34 -16.62 -17.06
C GLY A 182 1.16 -16.83 -17.27
N LYS A 183 1.90 -15.87 -17.82
CA LYS A 183 3.30 -16.06 -18.20
C LYS A 183 4.31 -15.54 -17.18
N GLU A 184 3.92 -14.60 -16.34
CA GLU A 184 4.80 -13.95 -15.38
C GLU A 184 4.26 -14.10 -13.96
N THR A 185 5.15 -14.39 -13.03
CA THR A 185 4.85 -14.38 -11.60
C THR A 185 5.68 -13.29 -10.95
N VAL A 186 5.01 -12.44 -10.17
CA VAL A 186 5.64 -11.37 -9.39
C VAL A 186 5.40 -11.59 -7.90
N GLU A 187 6.21 -10.99 -7.05
CA GLU A 187 6.12 -11.15 -5.60
C GLU A 187 5.88 -9.80 -4.91
N ILE A 188 4.92 -9.79 -3.99
CA ILE A 188 4.70 -8.72 -3.03
C ILE A 188 5.22 -9.15 -1.68
N LYS A 189 6.11 -8.34 -1.11
CA LYS A 189 6.70 -8.53 0.22
C LYS A 189 6.39 -7.35 1.13
N ASP A 190 6.47 -7.60 2.43
CA ASP A 190 6.40 -6.56 3.46
C ASP A 190 5.19 -5.64 3.33
N GLY A 191 4.09 -6.15 2.81
CA GLY A 191 2.83 -5.43 2.72
C GLY A 191 2.28 -5.10 4.10
N ARG A 192 1.79 -3.86 4.27
CA ARG A 192 1.24 -3.37 5.54
C ARG A 192 0.23 -2.27 5.34
N PHE A 193 -0.73 -2.20 6.25
CA PHE A 193 -1.72 -1.13 6.30
C PHE A 193 -2.17 -0.88 7.73
N ASP A 194 -2.58 0.36 8.00
CA ASP A 194 -3.14 0.80 9.26
C ASP A 194 -4.19 1.87 8.99
N ILE A 195 -5.46 1.50 8.99
CA ILE A 195 -6.58 2.30 8.50
C ILE A 195 -7.49 2.73 9.65
N ASN A 196 -7.91 3.99 9.64
CA ASN A 196 -8.92 4.55 10.54
C ASN A 196 -10.03 5.23 9.74
N LEU A 197 -11.17 4.58 9.63
CA LEU A 197 -12.31 5.06 8.82
C LEU A 197 -12.94 6.36 9.35
N LYS A 198 -12.75 6.73 10.62
CA LYS A 198 -13.26 8.01 11.16
C LYS A 198 -12.43 9.21 10.70
N THR A 199 -11.14 9.01 10.49
CA THR A 199 -10.22 10.08 10.08
C THR A 199 -9.94 10.06 8.58
N PHE A 200 -10.50 9.10 7.88
CA PHE A 200 -10.44 8.97 6.43
C PHE A 200 -11.31 10.06 5.79
N ARG A 201 -10.70 11.02 5.08
CA ARG A 201 -11.38 12.16 4.44
C ARG A 201 -11.13 12.17 2.94
#